data_cc1c138b5b04b631a91b2d6c09de8270
#
_entry.id   cc1c138b5b04b631a91b2d6c09de8270
#
_cell.length_a   1.000
_cell.length_b   1.000
_cell.length_c   1.000
_cell.angle_alpha   90.00
_cell.angle_beta   90.00
_cell.angle_gamma   90.00
#
_symmetry.space_group_name_H-M   'P 1'
#
loop_
_entity.id
_entity.type
_entity.pdbx_description
1 polymer ?
#
loop_
_entity_poly.entity_id
_entity_poly.type
_entity_poly.pdbx_seq_one_letter_code
_entity_poly.pdbx_strand_id
1 'polypeptide(L)'
;MREGLSSRVLTRLSLGSGLGIPLTLLLTASSALAQAPSAERRGQPFWTALAKDCAVPAGESAFGLVGEAVSLLGHPDSFWRDDVGYGVVASCAYRKKLLNPEERRALVARLSANLRRGIGESGTDSVLVRSFSALDLSILAALETADPALDDAGYRRLLDDALAYLRDERDLRGLEPRVGWIHATAHTADLLKFLARDPRFAPADQVLLLDASWAKVTAPGTPVFTHAEDERLAAALLAVVRRPDFDPSALDLWLARFVALEKQVWTKTPPDPATLDASQNARNLLRGLHVLLSLPAPPGVPAAAPGEAAAREKVLATVAAIRRS
;
A
#
# COMPACT_ATOMS: atom_id res chain seq x y z
N MET A 1 5.12 65.42 -23.19
CA MET A 1 6.35 66.22 -23.29
C MET A 1 7.46 65.26 -23.59
N ARG A 2 7.88 65.28 -24.82
CA ARG A 2 9.21 65.43 -25.41
C ARG A 2 10.14 64.26 -25.12
N GLU A 3 10.43 63.42 -26.15
CA GLU A 3 11.48 63.55 -27.19
C GLU A 3 12.87 63.35 -26.61
N GLY A 4 13.75 62.55 -27.16
CA GLY A 4 14.39 62.44 -28.44
C GLY A 4 15.30 61.23 -28.48
N LEU A 5 15.36 60.49 -29.49
CA LEU A 5 16.06 60.61 -30.79
C LEU A 5 17.60 60.62 -30.75
N SER A 6 18.10 59.76 -31.59
CA SER A 6 19.35 59.86 -32.40
C SER A 6 20.52 59.01 -31.91
N SER A 7 21.38 58.31 -32.69
CA SER A 7 21.62 58.34 -34.13
C SER A 7 22.55 57.20 -34.53
N ARG A 8 22.39 56.75 -35.74
CA ARG A 8 23.22 55.91 -36.62
C ARG A 8 24.73 56.09 -36.52
N VAL A 9 25.49 55.00 -36.75
CA VAL A 9 26.65 55.03 -37.67
C VAL A 9 26.73 53.68 -38.41
N LEU A 10 26.67 53.79 -39.72
CA LEU A 10 27.02 52.78 -40.74
C LEU A 10 28.54 52.80 -40.97
N THR A 11 29.14 51.62 -41.04
CA THR A 11 30.41 51.50 -41.84
C THR A 11 30.36 50.15 -42.61
N ARG A 12 30.48 50.29 -43.93
CA ARG A 12 30.68 49.23 -44.92
C ARG A 12 32.15 48.89 -44.99
N LEU A 13 32.43 47.64 -45.38
CA LEU A 13 33.52 47.16 -46.25
C LEU A 13 33.81 45.71 -45.90
N SER A 14 34.07 44.68 -46.70
CA SER A 14 34.14 44.48 -48.15
C SER A 14 34.27 42.97 -48.38
N LEU A 15 34.00 42.57 -49.62
CA LEU A 15 34.02 41.18 -50.12
C LEU A 15 35.32 40.41 -49.85
N GLY A 16 35.14 39.10 -49.51
CA GLY A 16 36.14 38.05 -49.62
C GLY A 16 35.47 36.76 -50.00
N SER A 17 35.55 36.36 -51.25
CA SER A 17 35.10 35.13 -51.85
C SER A 17 35.90 33.94 -51.34
N GLY A 18 35.26 33.02 -50.64
CA GLY A 18 35.78 31.69 -50.25
C GLY A 18 34.69 30.63 -50.37
N LEU A 19 34.84 29.76 -51.38
CA LEU A 19 34.02 28.56 -51.50
C LEU A 19 34.20 27.68 -50.23
N GLY A 20 33.19 27.63 -49.38
CA GLY A 20 33.09 26.72 -48.25
C GLY A 20 31.88 25.83 -48.43
N ILE A 21 32.12 24.54 -48.62
CA ILE A 21 31.14 23.47 -48.68
C ILE A 21 30.32 23.50 -47.40
N PRO A 22 28.95 23.52 -47.42
CA PRO A 22 28.18 23.41 -46.21
C PRO A 22 28.27 21.96 -45.71
N LEU A 23 28.98 21.74 -44.62
CA LEU A 23 28.92 20.50 -43.86
C LEU A 23 27.56 20.45 -43.16
N THR A 24 26.60 19.79 -43.82
CA THR A 24 25.30 19.49 -43.26
C THR A 24 25.52 18.49 -42.11
N LEU A 25 25.59 19.02 -40.90
CA LEU A 25 25.54 18.20 -39.68
C LEU A 25 24.17 17.55 -39.61
N LEU A 26 24.05 16.32 -40.09
CA LEU A 26 22.93 15.45 -39.79
C LEU A 26 22.99 15.15 -38.29
N LEU A 27 22.23 15.91 -37.49
CA LEU A 27 21.83 15.54 -36.15
C LEU A 27 20.92 14.33 -36.30
N THR A 28 21.50 13.13 -36.27
CA THR A 28 20.75 11.92 -35.98
C THR A 28 20.27 12.03 -34.51
N ALA A 29 19.05 12.48 -34.33
CA ALA A 29 18.33 12.28 -33.07
C ALA A 29 18.22 10.75 -32.89
N SER A 30 19.18 10.17 -32.21
CA SER A 30 18.99 8.85 -31.61
C SER A 30 17.88 8.98 -30.61
N SER A 31 16.65 8.70 -31.07
CA SER A 31 15.54 8.36 -30.21
C SER A 31 15.99 7.10 -29.45
N ALA A 32 16.51 7.29 -28.24
CA ALA A 32 16.58 6.23 -27.26
C ALA A 32 15.13 5.86 -26.95
N LEU A 33 14.55 4.96 -27.75
CA LEU A 33 13.40 4.19 -27.37
C LEU A 33 13.83 3.49 -26.08
N ALA A 34 13.36 4.00 -24.94
CA ALA A 34 13.45 3.29 -23.68
C ALA A 34 12.95 1.88 -23.98
N GLN A 35 13.85 0.88 -23.94
CA GLN A 35 13.45 -0.49 -24.18
C GLN A 35 12.41 -0.86 -23.12
N ALA A 36 11.25 -1.35 -23.57
CA ALA A 36 10.25 -1.88 -22.68
C ALA A 36 10.91 -2.85 -21.67
N PRO A 37 10.48 -2.86 -20.40
CA PRO A 37 10.99 -3.80 -19.42
C PRO A 37 11.03 -5.23 -19.98
N SER A 38 12.04 -6.01 -19.59
CA SER A 38 12.23 -7.38 -20.12
C SER A 38 10.96 -8.23 -20.00
N ALA A 39 10.19 -8.01 -18.93
CA ALA A 39 8.93 -8.67 -18.68
C ALA A 39 7.87 -8.40 -19.75
N GLU A 40 7.69 -7.15 -20.21
CA GLU A 40 6.69 -6.84 -21.24
C GLU A 40 6.97 -7.52 -22.58
N ARG A 41 8.23 -7.80 -22.89
CA ARG A 41 8.63 -8.48 -24.14
C ARG A 41 8.07 -9.91 -24.30
N ARG A 42 7.68 -10.56 -23.19
CA ARG A 42 7.04 -11.90 -23.24
C ARG A 42 5.59 -11.83 -23.71
N GLY A 43 4.97 -10.64 -23.71
CA GLY A 43 3.60 -10.40 -24.14
C GLY A 43 2.53 -10.84 -23.13
N GLN A 44 1.35 -10.23 -23.26
CA GLN A 44 0.24 -10.46 -22.33
C GLN A 44 -0.24 -11.91 -22.24
N PRO A 45 -0.36 -12.71 -23.37
CA PRO A 45 -0.82 -14.09 -23.28
C PRO A 45 0.07 -14.97 -22.39
N PHE A 46 1.40 -14.79 -22.44
CA PHE A 46 2.33 -15.52 -21.58
C PHE A 46 2.06 -15.24 -20.10
N TRP A 47 1.96 -13.97 -19.76
CA TRP A 47 1.77 -13.56 -18.36
C TRP A 47 0.39 -13.93 -17.82
N THR A 48 -0.65 -13.83 -18.65
CA THR A 48 -2.01 -14.26 -18.28
C THR A 48 -2.04 -15.76 -17.94
N ALA A 49 -1.38 -16.60 -18.74
CA ALA A 49 -1.28 -18.03 -18.46
C ALA A 49 -0.48 -18.31 -17.17
N LEU A 50 0.63 -17.61 -16.97
CA LEU A 50 1.45 -17.74 -15.77
C LEU A 50 0.70 -17.29 -14.51
N ALA A 51 0.04 -16.14 -14.55
CA ALA A 51 -0.77 -15.61 -13.43
C ALA A 51 -1.93 -16.55 -13.07
N LYS A 52 -2.49 -17.26 -14.05
CA LYS A 52 -3.56 -18.23 -13.81
C LYS A 52 -3.08 -19.47 -13.07
N ASP A 53 -2.06 -20.14 -13.59
CA ASP A 53 -1.69 -21.50 -13.17
C ASP A 53 -0.22 -21.68 -12.78
N CYS A 54 0.60 -20.64 -12.86
CA CYS A 54 2.05 -20.69 -12.70
C CYS A 54 2.70 -21.85 -13.50
N ALA A 55 2.30 -21.99 -14.76
CA ALA A 55 2.87 -22.97 -15.67
C ALA A 55 4.27 -22.50 -16.11
N VAL A 56 5.28 -22.88 -15.35
CA VAL A 56 6.68 -22.49 -15.60
C VAL A 56 7.20 -23.21 -16.85
N PRO A 57 7.69 -22.49 -17.88
CA PRO A 57 8.28 -23.11 -19.07
C PRO A 57 9.53 -23.97 -18.76
N ALA A 58 9.79 -24.95 -19.58
CA ALA A 58 10.99 -25.77 -19.47
C ALA A 58 12.26 -24.90 -19.55
N GLY A 59 13.18 -25.08 -18.59
CA GLY A 59 14.43 -24.32 -18.50
C GLY A 59 14.32 -22.98 -17.76
N GLU A 60 13.15 -22.60 -17.30
CA GLU A 60 12.95 -21.40 -16.47
C GLU A 60 12.66 -21.77 -15.01
N SER A 61 12.82 -20.81 -14.09
CA SER A 61 12.48 -20.98 -12.67
C SER A 61 11.27 -20.13 -12.29
N ALA A 62 10.43 -20.66 -11.40
CA ALA A 62 9.30 -19.88 -10.85
C ALA A 62 9.79 -18.59 -10.18
N PHE A 63 10.88 -18.64 -9.42
CA PHE A 63 11.45 -17.48 -8.75
C PHE A 63 11.96 -16.42 -9.73
N GLY A 64 12.60 -16.82 -10.84
CA GLY A 64 13.01 -15.92 -11.91
C GLY A 64 11.83 -15.16 -12.52
N LEU A 65 10.75 -15.89 -12.85
CA LEU A 65 9.53 -15.31 -13.42
C LEU A 65 8.80 -14.41 -12.43
N VAL A 66 8.72 -14.80 -11.16
CA VAL A 66 8.21 -13.93 -10.09
C VAL A 66 9.06 -12.65 -9.96
N GLY A 67 10.38 -12.78 -10.08
CA GLY A 67 11.30 -11.63 -10.08
C GLY A 67 11.06 -10.65 -11.22
N GLU A 68 10.74 -11.13 -12.41
CA GLU A 68 10.33 -10.31 -13.56
C GLU A 68 8.97 -9.65 -13.29
N ALA A 69 7.96 -10.39 -12.82
CA ALA A 69 6.63 -9.86 -12.52
C ALA A 69 6.68 -8.75 -11.47
N VAL A 70 7.41 -8.94 -10.38
CA VAL A 70 7.59 -7.94 -9.31
C VAL A 70 8.23 -6.64 -9.82
N SER A 71 8.99 -6.67 -10.92
CA SER A 71 9.52 -5.44 -11.53
C SER A 71 8.43 -4.54 -12.13
N LEU A 72 7.23 -5.08 -12.33
CA LEU A 72 6.07 -4.38 -12.90
C LEU A 72 5.13 -3.78 -11.85
N LEU A 73 5.36 -3.96 -10.55
CA LEU A 73 4.48 -3.46 -9.49
C LEU A 73 4.31 -1.93 -9.47
N GLY A 74 5.20 -1.20 -10.12
CA GLY A 74 5.09 0.25 -10.32
C GLY A 74 4.49 0.66 -11.66
N HIS A 75 4.01 -0.28 -12.48
CA HIS A 75 3.53 0.02 -13.82
C HIS A 75 2.19 0.78 -13.76
N PRO A 76 2.01 1.87 -14.55
CA PRO A 76 0.76 2.66 -14.55
C PRO A 76 -0.44 1.90 -15.14
N ASP A 77 -0.20 0.98 -16.06
CA ASP A 77 -1.25 0.10 -16.61
C ASP A 77 -1.53 -1.02 -15.60
N SER A 78 -2.81 -1.15 -15.20
CA SER A 78 -3.26 -2.12 -14.21
C SER A 78 -3.04 -3.56 -14.65
N PHE A 79 -3.12 -3.87 -15.95
CA PHE A 79 -2.83 -5.24 -16.42
C PHE A 79 -1.42 -5.69 -15.98
N TRP A 80 -0.41 -4.86 -16.23
CA TRP A 80 0.97 -5.21 -15.87
C TRP A 80 1.21 -5.24 -14.37
N ARG A 81 0.58 -4.36 -13.64
CA ARG A 81 0.73 -4.24 -12.18
C ARG A 81 -0.11 -5.26 -11.42
N ASP A 82 -1.42 -5.32 -11.70
CA ASP A 82 -2.39 -6.09 -10.93
C ASP A 82 -2.44 -7.54 -11.45
N ASP A 83 -2.68 -7.74 -12.75
CA ASP A 83 -2.84 -9.10 -13.30
C ASP A 83 -1.50 -9.84 -13.38
N VAL A 84 -0.41 -9.14 -13.73
CA VAL A 84 0.92 -9.75 -13.84
C VAL A 84 1.69 -9.64 -12.54
N GLY A 85 1.99 -8.42 -12.07
CA GLY A 85 2.81 -8.20 -10.87
C GLY A 85 2.29 -9.00 -9.68
N TYR A 86 1.10 -8.67 -9.22
CA TYR A 86 0.44 -9.35 -8.11
C TYR A 86 -0.03 -10.78 -8.47
N GLY A 87 -0.66 -10.95 -9.64
CA GLY A 87 -1.27 -12.23 -10.03
C GLY A 87 -0.29 -13.38 -10.12
N VAL A 88 0.94 -13.13 -10.59
CA VAL A 88 2.00 -14.14 -10.68
C VAL A 88 2.53 -14.53 -9.29
N VAL A 89 2.73 -13.54 -8.39
CA VAL A 89 3.13 -13.83 -7.01
C VAL A 89 2.06 -14.67 -6.31
N ALA A 90 0.79 -14.28 -6.44
CA ALA A 90 -0.34 -15.03 -5.87
C ALA A 90 -0.41 -16.47 -6.44
N SER A 91 -0.16 -16.64 -7.72
CA SER A 91 -0.18 -17.97 -8.36
C SER A 91 1.00 -18.82 -7.93
N CYS A 92 2.22 -18.33 -8.11
CA CYS A 92 3.42 -19.13 -7.96
C CYS A 92 3.80 -19.35 -6.50
N ALA A 93 3.72 -18.30 -5.66
CA ALA A 93 4.11 -18.41 -4.27
C ALA A 93 2.99 -19.02 -3.41
N TYR A 94 1.74 -18.56 -3.53
CA TYR A 94 0.66 -18.96 -2.63
C TYR A 94 -0.09 -20.19 -3.12
N ARG A 95 -0.68 -20.14 -4.34
CA ARG A 95 -1.54 -21.22 -4.81
C ARG A 95 -0.75 -22.49 -5.16
N LYS A 96 0.39 -22.35 -5.82
CA LYS A 96 1.20 -23.49 -6.28
C LYS A 96 2.39 -23.81 -5.37
N LYS A 97 2.75 -22.90 -4.46
CA LYS A 97 3.86 -23.08 -3.48
C LYS A 97 5.18 -23.49 -4.13
N LEU A 98 5.52 -22.87 -5.27
CA LEU A 98 6.72 -23.21 -6.04
C LEU A 98 7.99 -22.51 -5.55
N LEU A 99 7.88 -21.57 -4.61
CA LEU A 99 9.04 -20.87 -4.04
C LEU A 99 9.47 -21.57 -2.75
N ASN A 100 10.75 -21.95 -2.68
CA ASN A 100 11.35 -22.49 -1.46
C ASN A 100 11.54 -21.38 -0.39
N PRO A 101 11.86 -21.74 0.88
CA PRO A 101 12.01 -20.77 1.95
C PRO A 101 13.07 -19.68 1.69
N GLU A 102 14.17 -20.00 1.01
CA GLU A 102 15.23 -19.03 0.69
C GLU A 102 14.74 -18.01 -0.35
N GLU A 103 14.08 -18.47 -1.39
CA GLU A 103 13.47 -17.62 -2.43
C GLU A 103 12.39 -16.71 -1.83
N ARG A 104 11.57 -17.22 -0.89
CA ARG A 104 10.58 -16.40 -0.19
C ARG A 104 11.24 -15.32 0.67
N ARG A 105 12.33 -15.65 1.40
CA ARG A 105 13.10 -14.63 2.15
C ARG A 105 13.68 -13.56 1.24
N ALA A 106 14.26 -13.95 0.12
CA ALA A 106 14.78 -13.00 -0.86
C ALA A 106 13.69 -12.08 -1.43
N LEU A 107 12.51 -12.65 -1.70
CA LEU A 107 11.36 -11.90 -2.18
C LEU A 107 10.83 -10.92 -1.12
N VAL A 108 10.70 -11.34 0.14
CA VAL A 108 10.34 -10.47 1.27
C VAL A 108 11.31 -9.30 1.38
N ALA A 109 12.62 -9.57 1.36
CA ALA A 109 13.62 -8.52 1.45
C ALA A 109 13.51 -7.49 0.33
N ARG A 110 13.30 -7.94 -0.92
CA ARG A 110 13.11 -7.07 -2.09
C ARG A 110 11.86 -6.21 -1.96
N LEU A 111 10.72 -6.80 -1.61
CA LEU A 111 9.45 -6.11 -1.48
C LEU A 111 9.45 -5.13 -0.30
N SER A 112 10.05 -5.49 0.84
CA SER A 112 10.23 -4.59 1.99
C SER A 112 11.07 -3.37 1.64
N ALA A 113 12.13 -3.54 0.84
CA ALA A 113 12.92 -2.41 0.36
C ALA A 113 12.10 -1.46 -0.53
N ASN A 114 11.14 -1.98 -1.30
CA ASN A 114 10.23 -1.17 -2.11
C ASN A 114 9.33 -0.25 -1.28
N LEU A 115 8.93 -0.64 -0.06
CA LEU A 115 8.05 0.18 0.80
C LEU A 115 8.64 1.56 1.11
N ARG A 116 9.96 1.72 0.98
CA ARG A 116 10.68 2.97 1.28
C ARG A 116 10.97 3.82 0.04
N ARG A 117 10.70 3.31 -1.17
CA ARG A 117 11.04 4.01 -2.42
C ARG A 117 10.12 5.21 -2.63
N GLY A 118 10.66 6.45 -2.52
CA GLY A 118 9.88 7.67 -2.64
C GLY A 118 8.84 7.83 -1.53
N ILE A 119 9.06 7.25 -0.34
CA ILE A 119 8.15 7.40 0.81
C ILE A 119 7.99 8.88 1.17
N GLY A 120 6.77 9.30 1.47
CA GLY A 120 6.42 10.70 1.72
C GLY A 120 6.02 11.48 0.47
N GLU A 121 6.25 10.97 -0.75
CA GLU A 121 5.67 11.54 -1.96
C GLU A 121 4.16 11.29 -2.00
N SER A 122 3.42 12.23 -2.60
CA SER A 122 1.98 12.13 -2.81
C SER A 122 1.60 12.62 -4.21
N GLY A 123 0.60 12.02 -4.83
CA GLY A 123 0.13 12.38 -6.16
C GLY A 123 1.02 11.89 -7.30
N THR A 124 2.02 11.06 -7.03
CA THR A 124 2.93 10.47 -8.04
C THR A 124 2.69 8.98 -8.22
N ASP A 125 3.15 8.41 -9.35
CA ASP A 125 3.05 6.97 -9.59
C ASP A 125 4.05 6.14 -8.76
N SER A 126 4.98 6.78 -8.03
CA SER A 126 5.90 6.10 -7.13
C SER A 126 5.18 5.31 -6.02
N VAL A 127 3.96 5.70 -5.65
CA VAL A 127 3.11 4.98 -4.70
C VAL A 127 2.77 3.57 -5.18
N LEU A 128 2.64 3.34 -6.49
CA LEU A 128 2.21 2.05 -7.05
C LEU A 128 3.15 0.93 -6.63
N VAL A 129 4.47 1.13 -6.78
CA VAL A 129 5.44 0.10 -6.38
C VAL A 129 5.41 -0.16 -4.87
N ARG A 130 5.19 0.85 -4.05
CA ARG A 130 5.09 0.69 -2.59
C ARG A 130 3.83 -0.08 -2.21
N SER A 131 2.69 0.37 -2.73
CA SER A 131 1.37 -0.19 -2.43
C SER A 131 1.26 -1.65 -2.84
N PHE A 132 1.65 -1.98 -4.07
CA PHE A 132 1.58 -3.36 -4.56
C PHE A 132 2.65 -4.27 -3.96
N SER A 133 3.79 -3.71 -3.53
CA SER A 133 4.73 -4.48 -2.69
C SER A 133 4.14 -4.84 -1.33
N ALA A 134 3.36 -3.95 -0.69
CA ALA A 134 2.64 -4.29 0.53
C ALA A 134 1.60 -5.39 0.30
N LEU A 135 0.89 -5.35 -0.84
CA LEU A 135 -0.06 -6.39 -1.21
C LEU A 135 0.62 -7.74 -1.43
N ASP A 136 1.74 -7.78 -2.15
CA ASP A 136 2.52 -9.02 -2.34
C ASP A 136 3.11 -9.55 -1.04
N LEU A 137 3.59 -8.66 -0.16
CA LEU A 137 4.03 -9.04 1.18
C LEU A 137 2.90 -9.66 2.00
N SER A 138 1.65 -9.24 1.79
CA SER A 138 0.49 -9.86 2.45
C SER A 138 0.30 -11.33 2.08
N ILE A 139 0.60 -11.69 0.83
CA ILE A 139 0.59 -13.09 0.34
C ILE A 139 1.66 -13.91 1.07
N LEU A 140 2.87 -13.36 1.18
CA LEU A 140 3.98 -14.03 1.85
C LEU A 140 3.73 -14.17 3.36
N ALA A 141 3.20 -13.12 4.00
CA ALA A 141 2.79 -13.17 5.40
C ALA A 141 1.67 -14.19 5.66
N ALA A 142 0.75 -14.39 4.69
CA ALA A 142 -0.29 -15.42 4.81
C ALA A 142 0.29 -16.85 4.80
N LEU A 143 1.45 -17.07 4.19
CA LEU A 143 2.15 -18.35 4.20
C LEU A 143 2.89 -18.61 5.50
N GLU A 144 3.40 -17.56 6.18
CA GLU A 144 4.25 -17.69 7.37
C GLU A 144 3.58 -18.48 8.50
N THR A 145 2.27 -18.36 8.67
CA THR A 145 1.54 -19.09 9.72
C THR A 145 1.57 -20.62 9.53
N ALA A 146 1.53 -21.10 8.30
CA ALA A 146 1.44 -22.54 7.99
C ALA A 146 2.77 -23.13 7.49
N ASP A 147 3.62 -22.34 6.89
CA ASP A 147 4.89 -22.73 6.27
C ASP A 147 5.89 -21.58 6.42
N PRO A 148 6.48 -21.39 7.63
CA PRO A 148 7.33 -20.26 7.92
C PRO A 148 8.65 -20.32 7.13
N ALA A 149 8.99 -19.19 6.50
CA ALA A 149 10.27 -18.98 5.83
C ALA A 149 11.18 -18.02 6.62
N LEU A 150 10.59 -17.08 7.37
CA LEU A 150 11.33 -16.09 8.15
C LEU A 150 11.69 -16.65 9.53
N ASP A 151 12.89 -16.33 10.01
CA ASP A 151 13.20 -16.40 11.43
C ASP A 151 12.50 -15.28 12.22
N ASP A 152 12.59 -15.32 13.56
CA ASP A 152 11.95 -14.32 14.43
C ASP A 152 12.43 -12.90 14.13
N ALA A 153 13.71 -12.72 13.84
CA ALA A 153 14.28 -11.43 13.49
C ALA A 153 13.78 -10.93 12.13
N GLY A 154 13.62 -11.82 11.15
CA GLY A 154 13.04 -11.53 9.84
C GLY A 154 11.57 -11.13 9.94
N TYR A 155 10.79 -11.87 10.73
CA TYR A 155 9.40 -11.55 10.99
C TYR A 155 9.28 -10.17 11.68
N ARG A 156 10.10 -9.92 12.73
CA ARG A 156 10.09 -8.63 13.43
C ARG A 156 10.39 -7.47 12.49
N ARG A 157 11.41 -7.59 11.64
CA ARG A 157 11.73 -6.57 10.64
C ARG A 157 10.57 -6.30 9.68
N LEU A 158 9.92 -7.35 9.18
CA LEU A 158 8.78 -7.21 8.27
C LEU A 158 7.61 -6.49 8.96
N LEU A 159 7.31 -6.81 10.23
CA LEU A 159 6.26 -6.13 11.00
C LEU A 159 6.62 -4.66 11.24
N ASP A 160 7.86 -4.35 11.59
CA ASP A 160 8.33 -2.99 11.79
C ASP A 160 8.26 -2.17 10.48
N ASP A 161 8.66 -2.76 9.36
CA ASP A 161 8.56 -2.13 8.03
C ASP A 161 7.09 -1.87 7.63
N ALA A 162 6.17 -2.80 7.91
CA ALA A 162 4.74 -2.65 7.63
C ALA A 162 4.10 -1.54 8.47
N LEU A 163 4.40 -1.49 9.78
CA LEU A 163 3.92 -0.43 10.68
C LEU A 163 4.50 0.94 10.30
N ALA A 164 5.79 0.99 9.94
CA ALA A 164 6.43 2.21 9.45
C ALA A 164 5.80 2.69 8.14
N TYR A 165 5.54 1.77 7.20
CA TYR A 165 4.89 2.11 5.94
C TYR A 165 3.46 2.63 6.16
N LEU A 166 2.65 2.01 7.03
CA LEU A 166 1.32 2.52 7.38
C LEU A 166 1.40 3.96 7.91
N ARG A 167 2.38 4.25 8.77
CA ARG A 167 2.56 5.58 9.35
C ARG A 167 3.02 6.62 8.34
N ASP A 168 4.00 6.27 7.49
CA ASP A 168 4.78 7.22 6.71
C ASP A 168 4.24 7.45 5.30
N GLU A 169 3.39 6.56 4.76
CA GLU A 169 2.76 6.73 3.46
C GLU A 169 1.81 7.92 3.46
N ARG A 170 2.03 8.86 2.53
CA ARG A 170 1.26 10.10 2.38
C ARG A 170 0.33 10.08 1.18
N ASP A 171 0.50 9.16 0.26
CA ASP A 171 -0.41 8.99 -0.86
C ASP A 171 -1.59 8.10 -0.45
N LEU A 172 -2.73 8.73 -0.19
CA LEU A 172 -3.92 8.08 0.34
C LEU A 172 -5.02 7.89 -0.73
N ARG A 173 -4.66 8.02 -2.01
CA ARG A 173 -5.59 7.78 -3.11
C ARG A 173 -6.05 6.31 -3.13
N GLY A 174 -7.35 6.10 -3.31
CA GLY A 174 -7.93 4.75 -3.47
C GLY A 174 -7.94 4.29 -4.92
N LEU A 175 -8.92 4.75 -5.70
CA LEU A 175 -9.08 4.45 -7.13
C LEU A 175 -8.87 5.71 -7.96
N GLU A 176 -8.06 5.61 -8.99
CA GLU A 176 -7.77 6.69 -9.93
C GLU A 176 -8.16 6.28 -11.36
N PRO A 177 -8.86 7.13 -12.12
CA PRO A 177 -9.31 6.78 -13.46
C PRO A 177 -8.18 6.41 -14.44
N ARG A 178 -6.99 7.00 -14.27
CA ARG A 178 -5.84 6.80 -15.16
C ARG A 178 -5.07 5.51 -14.87
N VAL A 179 -4.90 5.16 -13.59
CA VAL A 179 -4.02 4.07 -13.15
C VAL A 179 -4.75 2.95 -12.43
N GLY A 180 -6.04 3.07 -12.17
CA GLY A 180 -6.80 2.08 -11.42
C GLY A 180 -6.53 2.15 -9.91
N TRP A 181 -6.47 0.99 -9.26
CA TRP A 181 -6.25 0.91 -7.81
C TRP A 181 -4.86 1.36 -7.41
N ILE A 182 -4.80 2.24 -6.40
CA ILE A 182 -3.58 2.65 -5.70
C ILE A 182 -3.56 2.02 -4.31
N HIS A 183 -4.55 2.28 -3.48
CA HIS A 183 -4.98 1.54 -2.29
C HIS A 183 -3.89 1.28 -1.23
N ALA A 184 -2.89 2.17 -1.08
CA ALA A 184 -1.74 1.93 -0.21
C ALA A 184 -2.13 1.59 1.23
N THR A 185 -3.12 2.29 1.82
CA THR A 185 -3.61 2.00 3.18
C THR A 185 -4.27 0.63 3.26
N ALA A 186 -5.11 0.27 2.28
CA ALA A 186 -5.81 -1.02 2.25
C ALA A 186 -4.85 -2.20 2.09
N HIS A 187 -3.88 -2.10 1.17
CA HIS A 187 -2.86 -3.13 0.96
C HIS A 187 -1.96 -3.33 2.18
N THR A 188 -1.63 -2.23 2.87
CA THR A 188 -0.87 -2.32 4.14
C THR A 188 -1.70 -2.96 5.24
N ALA A 189 -2.99 -2.65 5.31
CA ALA A 189 -3.90 -3.29 6.26
C ALA A 189 -4.03 -4.80 6.01
N ASP A 190 -4.04 -5.24 4.73
CA ASP A 190 -4.02 -6.67 4.40
C ASP A 190 -2.72 -7.34 4.85
N LEU A 191 -1.57 -6.70 4.69
CA LEU A 191 -0.29 -7.21 5.21
C LEU A 191 -0.33 -7.35 6.74
N LEU A 192 -0.74 -6.31 7.45
CA LEU A 192 -0.83 -6.30 8.91
C LEU A 192 -1.84 -7.31 9.44
N LYS A 193 -2.94 -7.54 8.74
CA LYS A 193 -3.92 -8.59 9.05
C LYS A 193 -3.30 -9.99 9.08
N PHE A 194 -2.44 -10.31 8.12
CA PHE A 194 -1.80 -11.62 8.09
C PHE A 194 -0.66 -11.71 9.10
N LEU A 195 0.12 -10.65 9.29
CA LEU A 195 1.13 -10.59 10.35
C LEU A 195 0.50 -10.76 11.73
N ALA A 196 -0.66 -10.14 12.01
CA ALA A 196 -1.36 -10.27 13.29
C ALA A 196 -1.87 -11.70 13.58
N ARG A 197 -1.96 -12.57 12.57
CA ARG A 197 -2.34 -13.99 12.73
C ARG A 197 -1.17 -14.90 13.09
N ASP A 198 0.05 -14.43 12.90
CA ASP A 198 1.25 -15.21 13.21
C ASP A 198 1.43 -15.35 14.73
N PRO A 199 1.81 -16.54 15.25
CA PRO A 199 2.08 -16.74 16.67
C PRO A 199 3.12 -15.79 17.26
N ARG A 200 4.08 -15.31 16.45
CA ARG A 200 5.13 -14.37 16.86
C ARG A 200 4.63 -12.92 17.11
N PHE A 201 3.40 -12.61 16.74
CA PHE A 201 2.79 -11.30 17.01
C PHE A 201 2.49 -11.16 18.50
N ALA A 202 3.32 -10.40 19.21
CA ALA A 202 3.28 -10.29 20.67
C ALA A 202 2.15 -9.38 21.18
N PRO A 203 1.74 -9.47 22.47
CA PRO A 203 0.74 -8.57 23.06
C PRO A 203 1.10 -7.07 22.89
N ALA A 204 2.37 -6.70 22.95
CA ALA A 204 2.80 -5.32 22.68
C ALA A 204 2.50 -4.87 21.25
N ASP A 205 2.61 -5.79 20.27
CA ASP A 205 2.32 -5.50 18.87
C ASP A 205 0.81 -5.29 18.62
N GLN A 206 -0.04 -5.93 19.43
CA GLN A 206 -1.49 -5.73 19.38
C GLN A 206 -1.85 -4.28 19.69
N VAL A 207 -1.24 -3.71 20.73
CA VAL A 207 -1.41 -2.30 21.08
C VAL A 207 -0.83 -1.38 19.99
N LEU A 208 0.35 -1.70 19.46
CA LEU A 208 0.95 -0.92 18.37
C LEU A 208 0.06 -0.88 17.13
N LEU A 209 -0.61 -1.98 16.76
CA LEU A 209 -1.50 -1.98 15.61
C LEU A 209 -2.79 -1.20 15.86
N LEU A 210 -3.35 -1.26 17.07
CA LEU A 210 -4.47 -0.41 17.48
C LEU A 210 -4.08 1.08 17.34
N ASP A 211 -2.93 1.46 17.88
CA ASP A 211 -2.44 2.83 17.85
C ASP A 211 -2.10 3.31 16.42
N ALA A 212 -1.47 2.47 15.61
CA ALA A 212 -1.14 2.78 14.22
C ALA A 212 -2.40 2.97 13.37
N SER A 213 -3.42 2.13 13.57
CA SER A 213 -4.71 2.26 12.88
C SER A 213 -5.42 3.55 13.26
N TRP A 214 -5.47 3.89 14.55
CA TRP A 214 -6.00 5.16 15.02
C TRP A 214 -5.25 6.35 14.40
N ALA A 215 -3.92 6.35 14.48
CA ALA A 215 -3.10 7.42 13.94
C ALA A 215 -3.31 7.61 12.44
N LYS A 216 -3.45 6.51 11.66
CA LYS A 216 -3.68 6.57 10.22
C LYS A 216 -5.02 7.25 9.89
N VAL A 217 -6.11 6.88 10.57
CA VAL A 217 -7.45 7.40 10.25
C VAL A 217 -7.68 8.83 10.77
N THR A 218 -6.87 9.29 11.75
CA THR A 218 -7.04 10.60 12.39
C THR A 218 -5.89 11.58 12.12
N ALA A 219 -4.90 11.20 11.30
CA ALA A 219 -3.78 12.08 10.97
C ALA A 219 -4.28 13.37 10.27
N PRO A 220 -3.71 14.53 10.60
CA PRO A 220 -4.06 15.78 9.92
C PRO A 220 -3.88 15.66 8.40
N GLY A 221 -4.90 16.07 7.64
CA GLY A 221 -4.91 16.02 6.19
C GLY A 221 -5.26 14.64 5.60
N THR A 222 -5.61 13.65 6.41
CA THR A 222 -6.19 12.40 5.93
C THR A 222 -7.60 12.68 5.39
N PRO A 223 -7.86 12.45 4.09
CA PRO A 223 -9.22 12.59 3.53
C PRO A 223 -10.14 11.51 4.09
N VAL A 224 -11.44 11.70 3.96
CA VAL A 224 -12.39 10.62 4.27
C VAL A 224 -12.14 9.45 3.31
N PHE A 225 -11.90 8.29 3.86
CA PHE A 225 -11.72 7.05 3.10
C PHE A 225 -13.04 6.65 2.41
N THR A 226 -12.96 6.31 1.14
CA THR A 226 -14.15 6.03 0.29
C THR A 226 -14.03 4.73 -0.50
N HIS A 227 -12.93 4.01 -0.35
CA HIS A 227 -12.64 2.78 -1.11
C HIS A 227 -12.30 1.60 -0.19
N ALA A 228 -12.97 1.51 0.96
CA ALA A 228 -12.86 0.42 1.93
C ALA A 228 -11.49 0.31 2.66
N GLU A 229 -10.70 1.38 2.72
CA GLU A 229 -9.45 1.42 3.48
C GLU A 229 -9.69 1.20 4.98
N ASP A 230 -10.76 1.80 5.51
CA ASP A 230 -11.24 1.66 6.88
C ASP A 230 -11.74 0.23 7.17
N GLU A 231 -12.44 -0.40 6.23
CA GLU A 231 -12.86 -1.81 6.36
C GLU A 231 -11.67 -2.77 6.38
N ARG A 232 -10.63 -2.51 5.57
CA ARG A 232 -9.40 -3.32 5.59
C ARG A 232 -8.62 -3.15 6.89
N LEU A 233 -8.54 -1.92 7.42
CA LEU A 233 -7.98 -1.69 8.75
C LEU A 233 -8.81 -2.40 9.83
N ALA A 234 -10.15 -2.33 9.77
CA ALA A 234 -11.03 -3.07 10.69
C ALA A 234 -10.78 -4.58 10.62
N ALA A 235 -10.53 -5.14 9.43
CA ALA A 235 -10.19 -6.56 9.27
C ALA A 235 -8.83 -6.92 9.90
N ALA A 236 -7.85 -6.01 9.86
CA ALA A 236 -6.58 -6.19 10.57
C ALA A 236 -6.78 -6.16 12.10
N LEU A 237 -7.60 -5.25 12.60
CA LEU A 237 -7.97 -5.20 14.03
C LEU A 237 -8.77 -6.41 14.47
N LEU A 238 -9.66 -6.93 13.63
CA LEU A 238 -10.36 -8.19 13.92
C LEU A 238 -9.37 -9.36 14.08
N ALA A 239 -8.30 -9.40 13.27
CA ALA A 239 -7.26 -10.43 13.41
C ALA A 239 -6.56 -10.32 14.78
N VAL A 240 -6.36 -9.12 15.31
CA VAL A 240 -5.86 -8.89 16.68
C VAL A 240 -6.85 -9.40 17.72
N VAL A 241 -8.11 -8.97 17.64
CA VAL A 241 -9.16 -9.34 18.61
C VAL A 241 -9.40 -10.85 18.68
N ARG A 242 -9.21 -11.56 17.56
CA ARG A 242 -9.37 -13.02 17.46
C ARG A 242 -8.16 -13.82 17.92
N ARG A 243 -7.13 -13.18 18.43
CA ARG A 243 -6.00 -13.90 19.02
C ARG A 243 -6.39 -14.54 20.36
N PRO A 244 -5.88 -15.74 20.66
CA PRO A 244 -6.16 -16.41 21.94
C PRO A 244 -5.54 -15.66 23.14
N ASP A 245 -4.49 -14.87 22.92
CA ASP A 245 -3.76 -14.07 23.89
C ASP A 245 -4.21 -12.60 23.95
N PHE A 246 -5.31 -12.22 23.25
CA PHE A 246 -5.83 -10.87 23.25
C PHE A 246 -6.51 -10.53 24.59
N ASP A 247 -6.07 -9.44 25.21
CA ASP A 247 -6.74 -8.85 26.38
C ASP A 247 -7.70 -7.74 25.95
N PRO A 248 -9.03 -7.94 26.11
CA PRO A 248 -10.03 -6.91 25.77
C PRO A 248 -9.85 -5.58 26.52
N SER A 249 -9.11 -5.54 27.64
CA SER A 249 -8.80 -4.30 28.36
C SER A 249 -7.92 -3.34 27.52
N ALA A 250 -7.14 -3.88 26.58
CA ALA A 250 -6.36 -3.08 25.64
C ALA A 250 -7.24 -2.14 24.78
N LEU A 251 -8.52 -2.49 24.59
CA LEU A 251 -9.48 -1.64 23.88
C LEU A 251 -9.94 -0.42 24.69
N ASP A 252 -9.87 -0.43 26.03
CA ASP A 252 -10.51 0.61 26.83
C ASP A 252 -9.96 2.00 26.55
N LEU A 253 -8.64 2.16 26.56
CA LEU A 253 -7.98 3.41 26.22
C LEU A 253 -8.12 3.77 24.74
N TRP A 254 -8.07 2.77 23.87
CA TRP A 254 -8.23 2.98 22.44
C TRP A 254 -9.64 3.48 22.10
N LEU A 255 -10.68 2.84 22.63
CA LEU A 255 -12.09 3.21 22.42
C LEU A 255 -12.44 4.56 23.05
N ALA A 256 -11.82 4.93 24.18
CA ALA A 256 -12.01 6.24 24.78
C ALA A 256 -11.62 7.40 23.84
N ARG A 257 -10.66 7.18 22.93
CA ARG A 257 -10.23 8.19 21.94
C ARG A 257 -11.35 8.55 20.96
N PHE A 258 -12.20 7.60 20.60
CA PHE A 258 -13.34 7.84 19.69
C PHE A 258 -14.35 8.78 20.32
N VAL A 259 -14.67 8.57 21.60
CA VAL A 259 -15.58 9.45 22.35
C VAL A 259 -14.97 10.84 22.54
N ALA A 260 -13.67 10.92 22.81
CA ALA A 260 -12.98 12.18 22.97
C ALA A 260 -12.94 12.99 21.65
N LEU A 261 -12.63 12.33 20.53
CA LEU A 261 -12.61 12.97 19.21
C LEU A 261 -14.01 13.49 18.84
N GLU A 262 -15.06 12.70 19.10
CA GLU A 262 -16.43 13.11 18.80
C GLU A 262 -16.82 14.39 19.57
N LYS A 263 -16.50 14.45 20.85
CA LYS A 263 -16.72 15.67 21.64
C LYS A 263 -15.93 16.85 21.08
N GLN A 264 -14.70 16.61 20.61
CA GLN A 264 -13.86 17.67 20.03
C GLN A 264 -14.46 18.27 18.77
N VAL A 265 -15.07 17.47 17.89
CA VAL A 265 -15.73 17.93 16.65
C VAL A 265 -16.72 19.06 16.95
N TRP A 266 -17.53 18.92 17.99
CA TRP A 266 -18.63 19.86 18.30
C TRP A 266 -18.24 20.98 19.24
N THR A 267 -16.95 21.17 19.53
CA THR A 267 -16.47 22.34 20.33
C THR A 267 -16.52 23.65 19.55
N LYS A 268 -16.64 23.57 18.21
CA LYS A 268 -16.73 24.74 17.31
C LYS A 268 -17.98 24.64 16.43
N THR A 269 -18.53 25.80 16.10
CA THR A 269 -19.66 25.92 15.14
C THR A 269 -19.32 26.99 14.11
N PRO A 270 -19.13 26.63 12.81
CA PRO A 270 -19.13 25.26 12.28
C PRO A 270 -17.94 24.44 12.76
N PRO A 271 -18.02 23.11 12.70
CA PRO A 271 -16.91 22.23 13.02
C PRO A 271 -15.69 22.49 12.12
N ASP A 272 -14.49 22.21 12.66
CA ASP A 272 -13.28 22.22 11.85
C ASP A 272 -13.30 21.04 10.85
N PRO A 273 -13.15 21.30 9.53
CA PRO A 273 -13.25 20.25 8.51
C PRO A 273 -12.30 19.07 8.72
N ALA A 274 -11.03 19.33 9.08
CA ALA A 274 -10.05 18.26 9.28
C ALA A 274 -10.41 17.38 10.50
N THR A 275 -10.96 17.96 11.56
CA THR A 275 -11.46 17.21 12.72
C THR A 275 -12.70 16.40 12.36
N LEU A 276 -13.57 16.93 11.50
CA LEU A 276 -14.76 16.24 11.02
C LEU A 276 -14.39 15.03 10.16
N ASP A 277 -13.45 15.17 9.23
CA ASP A 277 -12.95 14.07 8.40
C ASP A 277 -12.30 12.97 9.25
N ALA A 278 -11.46 13.35 10.22
CA ALA A 278 -10.87 12.41 11.17
C ALA A 278 -11.93 11.64 11.96
N SER A 279 -12.97 12.33 12.44
CA SER A 279 -14.11 11.69 13.13
C SER A 279 -14.89 10.76 12.20
N GLN A 280 -15.11 11.15 10.95
CA GLN A 280 -15.81 10.28 9.99
C GLN A 280 -15.03 9.00 9.71
N ASN A 281 -13.70 9.08 9.48
CA ASN A 281 -12.84 7.92 9.31
C ASN A 281 -12.83 7.02 10.57
N ALA A 282 -12.69 7.61 11.74
CA ALA A 282 -12.74 6.89 13.00
C ALA A 282 -14.08 6.15 13.19
N ARG A 283 -15.19 6.82 12.94
CA ARG A 283 -16.55 6.20 12.98
C ARG A 283 -16.68 5.02 12.00
N ASN A 284 -16.18 5.18 10.77
CA ASN A 284 -16.23 4.14 9.77
C ASN A 284 -15.39 2.93 10.19
N LEU A 285 -14.15 3.14 10.66
CA LEU A 285 -13.30 2.08 11.20
C LEU A 285 -14.01 1.31 12.35
N LEU A 286 -14.58 2.04 13.30
CA LEU A 286 -15.26 1.43 14.45
C LEU A 286 -16.51 0.67 14.03
N ARG A 287 -17.31 1.19 13.10
CA ARG A 287 -18.48 0.51 12.54
C ARG A 287 -18.09 -0.73 11.75
N GLY A 288 -17.04 -0.64 10.93
CA GLY A 288 -16.48 -1.78 10.21
C GLY A 288 -16.07 -2.89 11.17
N LEU A 289 -15.35 -2.56 12.24
CA LEU A 289 -14.96 -3.52 13.26
C LEU A 289 -16.17 -4.12 13.96
N HIS A 290 -17.19 -3.31 14.30
CA HIS A 290 -18.44 -3.81 14.91
C HIS A 290 -19.18 -4.80 14.00
N VAL A 291 -19.30 -4.48 12.71
CA VAL A 291 -19.93 -5.38 11.73
C VAL A 291 -19.17 -6.70 11.66
N LEU A 292 -17.84 -6.65 11.51
CA LEU A 292 -17.01 -7.85 11.42
C LEU A 292 -17.08 -8.72 12.69
N LEU A 293 -17.14 -8.11 13.87
CA LEU A 293 -17.34 -8.83 15.16
C LEU A 293 -18.74 -9.43 15.31
N SER A 294 -19.71 -8.96 14.53
CA SER A 294 -21.10 -9.45 14.56
C SER A 294 -21.37 -10.55 13.54
N LEU A 295 -20.48 -10.73 12.56
CA LEU A 295 -20.59 -11.77 11.55
C LEU A 295 -20.01 -13.10 12.07
N PRO A 296 -20.59 -14.24 11.67
CA PRO A 296 -20.01 -15.54 11.97
C PRO A 296 -18.60 -15.64 11.37
N ALA A 297 -17.72 -16.38 12.05
CA ALA A 297 -16.41 -16.68 11.49
C ALA A 297 -16.55 -17.39 10.13
N PRO A 298 -15.77 -17.01 9.10
CA PRO A 298 -15.76 -17.73 7.83
C PRO A 298 -15.38 -19.22 8.02
N PRO A 299 -15.81 -20.11 7.13
CA PRO A 299 -15.39 -21.50 7.17
C PRO A 299 -13.85 -21.62 7.23
N GLY A 300 -13.33 -22.47 8.11
CA GLY A 300 -11.89 -22.68 8.30
C GLY A 300 -11.18 -21.65 9.19
N VAL A 301 -11.88 -20.62 9.68
CA VAL A 301 -11.37 -19.72 10.73
C VAL A 301 -11.79 -20.29 12.09
N PRO A 302 -10.87 -20.31 13.10
CA PRO A 302 -11.23 -20.77 14.45
C PRO A 302 -12.48 -20.08 14.97
N ALA A 303 -13.26 -20.80 15.78
CA ALA A 303 -14.38 -20.23 16.50
C ALA A 303 -13.93 -19.00 17.32
N ALA A 304 -14.90 -18.14 17.67
CA ALA A 304 -14.64 -16.89 18.37
C ALA A 304 -13.64 -17.06 19.53
N ALA A 305 -12.61 -16.23 19.52
CA ALA A 305 -11.61 -16.21 20.58
C ALA A 305 -12.25 -15.81 21.94
N PRO A 306 -11.68 -16.19 23.07
CA PRO A 306 -12.27 -15.89 24.39
C PRO A 306 -12.57 -14.40 24.62
N GLY A 307 -11.74 -13.51 24.08
CA GLY A 307 -11.92 -12.05 24.20
C GLY A 307 -12.90 -11.43 23.21
N GLU A 308 -13.33 -12.13 22.16
CA GLU A 308 -14.11 -11.55 21.05
C GLU A 308 -15.49 -11.05 21.50
N ALA A 309 -16.18 -11.77 22.37
CA ALA A 309 -17.48 -11.35 22.88
C ALA A 309 -17.38 -10.05 23.69
N ALA A 310 -16.41 -9.96 24.60
CA ALA A 310 -16.17 -8.76 25.38
C ALA A 310 -15.73 -7.57 24.50
N ALA A 311 -14.89 -7.81 23.50
CA ALA A 311 -14.51 -6.80 22.54
C ALA A 311 -15.71 -6.26 21.74
N ARG A 312 -16.60 -7.15 21.29
CA ARG A 312 -17.84 -6.77 20.59
C ARG A 312 -18.74 -5.87 21.45
N GLU A 313 -18.93 -6.24 22.73
CA GLU A 313 -19.74 -5.42 23.66
C GLU A 313 -19.13 -4.03 23.87
N LYS A 314 -17.81 -3.93 24.08
CA LYS A 314 -17.10 -2.66 24.24
C LYS A 314 -17.21 -1.79 22.99
N VAL A 315 -17.00 -2.37 21.80
CA VAL A 315 -17.12 -1.67 20.52
C VAL A 315 -18.55 -1.17 20.31
N LEU A 316 -19.57 -2.02 20.55
CA LEU A 316 -20.98 -1.63 20.44
C LEU A 316 -21.36 -0.50 21.40
N ALA A 317 -20.90 -0.57 22.65
CA ALA A 317 -21.13 0.48 23.64
C ALA A 317 -20.52 1.82 23.17
N THR A 318 -19.32 1.79 22.58
CA THR A 318 -18.67 2.98 22.05
C THR A 318 -19.41 3.53 20.82
N VAL A 319 -19.84 2.68 19.87
CA VAL A 319 -20.68 3.09 18.75
C VAL A 319 -21.96 3.77 19.24
N ALA A 320 -22.59 3.25 20.31
CA ALA A 320 -23.78 3.86 20.88
C ALA A 320 -23.48 5.20 21.56
N ALA A 321 -22.32 5.34 22.21
CA ALA A 321 -21.90 6.58 22.86
C ALA A 321 -21.67 7.71 21.86
N ILE A 322 -20.95 7.46 20.75
CA ILE A 322 -20.67 8.47 19.71
C ILE A 322 -21.90 8.89 18.90
N ARG A 323 -23.01 8.12 18.93
CA ARG A 323 -24.29 8.48 18.26
C ARG A 323 -25.10 9.48 19.08
N ARG A 324 -24.81 9.63 20.35
CA ARG A 324 -25.56 10.49 21.28
C ARG A 324 -24.84 11.82 21.53
N SER A 325 -23.61 11.95 21.05
CA SER A 325 -22.82 13.17 21.11
C SER A 325 -23.16 14.07 19.94
#